data_c6e133d5e9f6a6a0f5ac5eec5bdf758d
#
_entry.id   c6e133d5e9f6a6a0f5ac5eec5bdf758d
#
_cell.length_a   1.000
_cell.length_b   1.000
_cell.length_c   1.000
_cell.angle_alpha   90.00
_cell.angle_beta   90.00
_cell.angle_gamma   90.00
#
_symmetry.space_group_name_H-M   'P 1'
#
loop_
_entity.id
_entity.type
_entity.pdbx_description
1 polymer ?
#
loop_
_entity_poly.entity_id
_entity_poly.type
_entity_poly.pdbx_seq_one_letter_code
_entity_poly.pdbx_strand_id
1 'polypeptide(L)'
;MKKNGATLLLKSLLNQEIETVFGVPGESYLSVLDALNDFPEISWIGARQEGGAAFMASGYAQLTGKTGICFVTRAPGATNASIGVHTAFQGSIPMILFIGQVSSMVTGREAFQELNYNEMYSGMAKWVTEINNVNRIPEIVSRAFNIANTGRPGPVIVSLPEDIISMPCEMNPSLRIRFPEPSISNFDIDEIRQKLSIAKKPIFIVGGTAWKKDGIRNLECFIEQNNLPVISAFRRQDIFDNLSLSYAGVLSFGNSEKLK
;
A
#
# COMPACT_ATOMS: atom_id res chain seq x y z
N MET A 1 -11.48 -27.22 -4.86
CA MET A 1 -11.44 -25.73 -4.95
C MET A 1 -12.69 -25.24 -5.68
N LYS A 2 -13.52 -24.42 -5.04
CA LYS A 2 -14.68 -23.79 -5.67
C LYS A 2 -14.18 -22.77 -6.71
N LYS A 3 -14.82 -22.74 -7.91
CA LYS A 3 -14.53 -21.71 -8.91
C LYS A 3 -15.52 -20.56 -8.73
N ASN A 4 -15.17 -19.55 -7.94
CA ASN A 4 -15.98 -18.36 -7.69
C ASN A 4 -15.14 -17.09 -7.63
N GLY A 5 -15.79 -15.94 -7.43
CA GLY A 5 -15.11 -14.64 -7.35
C GLY A 5 -14.03 -14.57 -6.26
N ALA A 6 -14.26 -15.18 -5.10
CA ALA A 6 -13.30 -15.21 -3.99
C ALA A 6 -12.01 -15.96 -4.38
N THR A 7 -12.15 -17.13 -4.97
CA THR A 7 -11.01 -17.93 -5.48
C THR A 7 -10.26 -17.16 -6.58
N LEU A 8 -10.99 -16.48 -7.47
CA LEU A 8 -10.40 -15.67 -8.54
C LEU A 8 -9.63 -14.46 -7.96
N LEU A 9 -10.16 -13.81 -6.92
CA LEU A 9 -9.49 -12.75 -6.20
C LEU A 9 -8.17 -13.22 -5.59
N LEU A 10 -8.19 -14.31 -4.81
CA LEU A 10 -6.99 -14.84 -4.15
C LEU A 10 -5.92 -15.29 -5.15
N LYS A 11 -6.30 -15.96 -6.25
CA LYS A 11 -5.38 -16.29 -7.34
C LYS A 11 -4.76 -15.05 -7.97
N SER A 12 -5.56 -13.98 -8.14
CA SER A 12 -5.06 -12.72 -8.66
C SER A 12 -4.09 -12.05 -7.70
N LEU A 13 -4.30 -12.15 -6.38
CA LEU A 13 -3.36 -11.67 -5.38
C LEU A 13 -2.05 -12.47 -5.39
N LEU A 14 -2.11 -13.80 -5.47
CA LEU A 14 -0.91 -14.65 -5.59
C LEU A 14 -0.07 -14.30 -6.81
N ASN A 15 -0.71 -14.05 -7.96
CA ASN A 15 0.00 -13.63 -9.17
C ASN A 15 0.68 -12.26 -9.01
N GLN A 16 0.26 -11.43 -8.05
CA GLN A 16 0.96 -10.21 -7.65
C GLN A 16 1.99 -10.45 -6.53
N GLU A 17 2.35 -11.71 -6.25
CA GLU A 17 3.32 -12.12 -5.21
C GLU A 17 2.90 -11.72 -3.79
N ILE A 18 1.59 -11.70 -3.52
CA ILE A 18 1.07 -11.49 -2.18
C ILE A 18 1.06 -12.82 -1.44
N GLU A 19 1.84 -12.87 -0.37
CA GLU A 19 2.00 -14.03 0.52
C GLU A 19 1.44 -13.76 1.93
N THR A 20 1.12 -12.50 2.23
CA THR A 20 0.63 -12.11 3.56
C THR A 20 -0.50 -11.11 3.41
N VAL A 21 -1.60 -11.36 4.10
CA VAL A 21 -2.75 -10.46 4.18
C VAL A 21 -3.14 -10.25 5.63
N PHE A 22 -3.64 -9.06 5.95
CA PHE A 22 -4.04 -8.65 7.29
C PHE A 22 -5.54 -8.42 7.33
N GLY A 23 -6.19 -8.62 8.47
CA GLY A 23 -7.61 -8.32 8.54
C GLY A 23 -8.25 -8.66 9.87
N VAL A 24 -9.53 -8.31 9.98
CA VAL A 24 -10.43 -8.77 11.03
C VAL A 24 -11.54 -9.57 10.34
N PRO A 25 -11.74 -10.85 10.68
CA PRO A 25 -12.76 -11.68 10.04
C PRO A 25 -14.16 -11.03 10.14
N GLY A 26 -14.92 -11.11 9.04
CA GLY A 26 -16.26 -10.56 8.96
C GLY A 26 -17.16 -11.31 8.01
N GLU A 27 -18.46 -11.28 8.26
CA GLU A 27 -19.44 -12.06 7.51
C GLU A 27 -19.58 -11.64 6.06
N SER A 28 -19.37 -10.36 5.75
CA SER A 28 -19.59 -9.80 4.42
C SER A 28 -18.60 -10.28 3.36
N TYR A 29 -17.57 -11.02 3.74
CA TYR A 29 -16.60 -11.64 2.82
C TYR A 29 -16.22 -13.07 3.23
N LEU A 30 -17.16 -13.80 3.82
CA LEU A 30 -16.97 -15.21 4.21
C LEU A 30 -16.44 -16.08 3.06
N SER A 31 -16.87 -15.80 1.82
CA SER A 31 -16.38 -16.55 0.65
C SER A 31 -14.87 -16.40 0.46
N VAL A 32 -14.28 -15.24 0.81
CA VAL A 32 -12.82 -15.02 0.76
C VAL A 32 -12.15 -15.80 1.90
N LEU A 33 -12.70 -15.73 3.11
CA LEU A 33 -12.17 -16.46 4.27
C LEU A 33 -12.23 -17.98 4.06
N ASP A 34 -13.35 -18.50 3.51
CA ASP A 34 -13.47 -19.92 3.15
C ASP A 34 -12.44 -20.32 2.09
N ALA A 35 -12.29 -19.50 1.05
CA ALA A 35 -11.35 -19.76 -0.03
C ALA A 35 -9.87 -19.77 0.43
N LEU A 36 -9.49 -18.99 1.46
CA LEU A 36 -8.12 -18.99 1.99
C LEU A 36 -7.62 -20.37 2.43
N ASN A 37 -8.53 -21.28 2.83
CA ASN A 37 -8.17 -22.66 3.16
C ASN A 37 -7.55 -23.42 1.96
N ASP A 38 -7.87 -23.01 0.74
CA ASP A 38 -7.35 -23.61 -0.49
C ASP A 38 -6.04 -22.93 -0.98
N PHE A 39 -5.55 -21.89 -0.27
CA PHE A 39 -4.36 -21.09 -0.62
C PHE A 39 -3.37 -21.00 0.53
N PRO A 40 -2.68 -22.11 0.87
CA PRO A 40 -1.71 -22.13 1.98
C PRO A 40 -0.51 -21.20 1.76
N GLU A 41 -0.30 -20.72 0.52
CA GLU A 41 0.73 -19.75 0.18
C GLU A 41 0.41 -18.33 0.70
N ILE A 42 -0.86 -18.06 1.03
CA ILE A 42 -1.30 -16.78 1.59
C ILE A 42 -1.49 -16.91 3.10
N SER A 43 -0.60 -16.34 3.86
CA SER A 43 -0.72 -16.25 5.32
C SER A 43 -1.74 -15.19 5.71
N TRP A 44 -2.78 -15.59 6.44
CA TRP A 44 -3.74 -14.68 7.07
C TRP A 44 -3.25 -14.26 8.46
N ILE A 45 -3.04 -12.96 8.65
CA ILE A 45 -2.71 -12.37 9.96
C ILE A 45 -3.93 -11.65 10.51
N GLY A 46 -4.59 -12.30 11.47
CA GLY A 46 -5.76 -11.75 12.14
C GLY A 46 -5.41 -10.69 13.17
N ALA A 47 -6.13 -9.57 13.14
CA ALA A 47 -6.06 -8.53 14.15
C ALA A 47 -7.34 -8.53 15.02
N ARG A 48 -7.28 -7.84 16.16
CA ARG A 48 -8.44 -7.65 17.03
C ARG A 48 -9.21 -6.37 16.74
N GLN A 49 -8.64 -5.50 15.89
CA GLN A 49 -9.22 -4.22 15.51
C GLN A 49 -8.67 -3.83 14.12
N GLU A 50 -9.52 -3.26 13.29
CA GLU A 50 -9.24 -3.06 11.85
C GLU A 50 -8.22 -1.96 11.58
N GLY A 51 -8.16 -0.92 12.44
CA GLY A 51 -7.08 0.07 12.38
C GLY A 51 -5.72 -0.56 12.61
N GLY A 52 -5.64 -1.51 13.56
CA GLY A 52 -4.43 -2.32 13.77
C GLY A 52 -4.07 -3.15 12.55
N ALA A 53 -5.05 -3.81 11.90
CA ALA A 53 -4.84 -4.57 10.66
C ALA A 53 -4.32 -3.67 9.54
N ALA A 54 -4.92 -2.49 9.36
CA ALA A 54 -4.51 -1.53 8.35
C ALA A 54 -3.11 -0.95 8.62
N PHE A 55 -2.74 -0.71 9.89
CA PHE A 55 -1.37 -0.33 10.26
C PHE A 55 -0.36 -1.45 9.99
N MET A 56 -0.72 -2.71 10.30
CA MET A 56 0.15 -3.85 9.98
C MET A 56 0.38 -3.98 8.47
N ALA A 57 -0.66 -3.85 7.65
CA ALA A 57 -0.55 -3.85 6.19
C ALA A 57 0.35 -2.72 5.68
N SER A 58 0.20 -1.50 6.22
CA SER A 58 1.03 -0.35 5.87
C SER A 58 2.49 -0.55 6.29
N GLY A 59 2.74 -1.02 7.52
CA GLY A 59 4.09 -1.29 8.02
C GLY A 59 4.78 -2.40 7.21
N TYR A 60 4.05 -3.47 6.88
CA TYR A 60 4.54 -4.53 6.00
C TYR A 60 4.96 -3.99 4.63
N ALA A 61 4.11 -3.15 4.02
CA ALA A 61 4.42 -2.55 2.73
C ALA A 61 5.67 -1.67 2.77
N GLN A 62 5.83 -0.87 3.81
CA GLN A 62 6.99 0.00 3.99
C GLN A 62 8.30 -0.80 4.16
N LEU A 63 8.26 -1.88 4.92
CA LEU A 63 9.44 -2.70 5.22
C LEU A 63 9.83 -3.62 4.06
N THR A 64 8.86 -4.17 3.34
CA THR A 64 9.11 -5.17 2.29
C THR A 64 9.17 -4.60 0.89
N GLY A 65 8.60 -3.41 0.66
CA GLY A 65 8.38 -2.84 -0.66
C GLY A 65 7.24 -3.53 -1.45
N LYS A 66 6.55 -4.52 -0.86
CA LYS A 66 5.36 -5.16 -1.44
C LYS A 66 4.11 -4.32 -1.12
N THR A 67 3.04 -4.46 -1.89
CA THR A 67 1.75 -3.82 -1.58
C THR A 67 1.13 -4.44 -0.33
N GLY A 68 0.74 -3.64 0.65
CA GLY A 68 0.04 -4.10 1.84
C GLY A 68 -1.42 -4.45 1.54
N ILE A 69 -1.88 -5.61 1.96
CA ILE A 69 -3.25 -6.07 1.74
C ILE A 69 -3.99 -6.17 3.07
N CYS A 70 -5.13 -5.50 3.16
CA CYS A 70 -5.98 -5.57 4.34
C CYS A 70 -7.42 -5.90 3.95
N PHE A 71 -8.07 -6.77 4.73
CA PHE A 71 -9.48 -7.14 4.57
C PHE A 71 -10.27 -6.74 5.82
N VAL A 72 -11.40 -6.09 5.60
CA VAL A 72 -12.32 -5.69 6.68
C VAL A 72 -13.77 -5.90 6.26
N THR A 73 -14.66 -5.99 7.26
CA THR A 73 -16.09 -6.08 7.02
C THR A 73 -16.67 -4.73 6.57
N ARG A 74 -18.01 -4.64 6.41
CA ARG A 74 -18.80 -3.46 5.99
C ARG A 74 -18.44 -2.20 6.79
N ALA A 75 -19.30 -1.21 6.83
CA ALA A 75 -19.07 0.11 7.42
C ALA A 75 -18.34 0.12 8.77
N PRO A 76 -18.67 -0.69 9.79
CA PRO A 76 -17.92 -0.67 11.06
C PRO A 76 -16.44 -1.02 10.89
N GLY A 77 -16.13 -2.04 10.07
CA GLY A 77 -14.75 -2.42 9.77
C GLY A 77 -14.04 -1.37 8.91
N ALA A 78 -14.73 -0.84 7.91
CA ALA A 78 -14.21 0.22 7.05
C ALA A 78 -13.87 1.49 7.85
N THR A 79 -14.78 1.95 8.72
CA THR A 79 -14.57 3.14 9.54
C THR A 79 -13.40 2.96 10.51
N ASN A 80 -13.27 1.80 11.15
CA ASN A 80 -12.13 1.49 12.01
C ASN A 80 -10.80 1.46 11.24
N ALA A 81 -10.78 0.91 10.00
CA ALA A 81 -9.57 0.84 9.18
C ALA A 81 -9.11 2.19 8.62
N SER A 82 -9.98 3.20 8.60
CA SER A 82 -9.73 4.50 7.97
C SER A 82 -8.49 5.21 8.50
N ILE A 83 -8.16 5.06 9.78
CA ILE A 83 -6.96 5.64 10.37
C ILE A 83 -5.67 5.09 9.73
N GLY A 84 -5.62 3.79 9.45
CA GLY A 84 -4.49 3.16 8.76
C GLY A 84 -4.41 3.56 7.29
N VAL A 85 -5.57 3.68 6.62
CA VAL A 85 -5.66 4.17 5.23
C VAL A 85 -5.13 5.60 5.13
N HIS A 86 -5.58 6.50 6.02
CA HIS A 86 -5.11 7.88 6.06
C HIS A 86 -3.59 7.94 6.30
N THR A 87 -3.07 7.11 7.19
CA THR A 87 -1.63 7.03 7.46
C THR A 87 -0.86 6.54 6.23
N ALA A 88 -1.36 5.53 5.52
CA ALA A 88 -0.77 5.04 4.28
C ALA A 88 -0.78 6.13 3.19
N PHE A 89 -1.87 6.89 3.07
CA PHE A 89 -1.98 8.02 2.14
C PHE A 89 -0.94 9.09 2.42
N GLN A 90 -0.83 9.53 3.67
CA GLN A 90 0.15 10.54 4.11
C GLN A 90 1.59 10.04 3.99
N GLY A 91 1.83 8.75 4.25
CA GLY A 91 3.13 8.11 4.16
C GLY A 91 3.53 7.70 2.73
N SER A 92 2.65 7.89 1.74
CA SER A 92 2.87 7.41 0.36
C SER A 92 3.18 5.90 0.31
N ILE A 93 2.39 5.11 1.06
CA ILE A 93 2.58 3.67 1.23
C ILE A 93 1.57 2.93 0.34
N PRO A 94 2.01 2.03 -0.56
CA PRO A 94 1.10 1.26 -1.40
C PRO A 94 0.31 0.25 -0.55
N MET A 95 -1.01 0.38 -0.55
CA MET A 95 -1.92 -0.48 0.21
C MET A 95 -3.20 -0.71 -0.58
N ILE A 96 -3.79 -1.89 -0.47
CA ILE A 96 -5.14 -2.17 -0.95
C ILE A 96 -5.99 -2.62 0.23
N LEU A 97 -7.05 -1.88 0.52
CA LEU A 97 -8.06 -2.26 1.48
C LEU A 97 -9.25 -2.86 0.76
N PHE A 98 -9.50 -4.14 0.98
CA PHE A 98 -10.69 -4.83 0.55
C PHE A 98 -11.75 -4.74 1.64
N ILE A 99 -12.93 -4.23 1.29
CA ILE A 99 -14.04 -4.03 2.22
C ILE A 99 -15.22 -4.89 1.76
N GLY A 100 -15.70 -5.79 2.61
CA GLY A 100 -16.94 -6.48 2.34
C GLY A 100 -18.11 -5.48 2.25
N GLN A 101 -19.06 -5.75 1.38
CA GLN A 101 -20.23 -4.89 1.15
C GLN A 101 -21.52 -5.72 1.18
N VAL A 102 -22.64 -5.05 1.37
CA VAL A 102 -23.97 -5.66 1.23
C VAL A 102 -24.16 -6.23 -0.18
N SER A 103 -25.09 -7.15 -0.33
CA SER A 103 -25.45 -7.68 -1.65
C SER A 103 -25.84 -6.53 -2.60
N SER A 104 -25.39 -6.61 -3.85
CA SER A 104 -25.72 -5.64 -4.90
C SER A 104 -27.24 -5.49 -5.11
N MET A 105 -28.04 -6.48 -4.76
CA MET A 105 -29.51 -6.48 -4.86
C MET A 105 -30.19 -5.52 -3.86
N VAL A 106 -29.50 -5.15 -2.77
CA VAL A 106 -30.05 -4.28 -1.72
C VAL A 106 -29.34 -2.94 -1.58
N THR A 107 -28.33 -2.69 -2.40
CA THR A 107 -27.60 -1.41 -2.44
C THR A 107 -28.56 -0.22 -2.66
N GLY A 108 -28.36 0.86 -1.90
CA GLY A 108 -29.18 2.07 -1.94
C GLY A 108 -30.50 1.96 -1.17
N ARG A 109 -30.65 0.92 -0.31
CA ARG A 109 -31.86 0.70 0.49
C ARG A 109 -31.62 0.82 2.00
N GLU A 110 -30.53 1.47 2.40
CA GLU A 110 -30.10 1.56 3.79
C GLU A 110 -29.96 0.17 4.45
N ALA A 111 -29.40 -0.78 3.70
CA ALA A 111 -29.18 -2.13 4.18
C ALA A 111 -28.23 -2.14 5.38
N PHE A 112 -28.29 -3.19 6.21
CA PHE A 112 -27.49 -3.28 7.44
C PHE A 112 -26.00 -3.09 7.19
N GLN A 113 -25.43 -2.03 7.76
CA GLN A 113 -24.02 -1.64 7.65
C GLN A 113 -23.60 -1.23 6.20
N GLU A 114 -24.54 -0.87 5.35
CA GLU A 114 -24.24 -0.28 4.04
C GLU A 114 -23.56 1.09 4.19
N LEU A 115 -22.57 1.36 3.35
CA LEU A 115 -21.92 2.68 3.29
C LEU A 115 -21.41 2.95 1.88
N ASN A 116 -21.49 4.19 1.46
CA ASN A 116 -20.86 4.65 0.22
C ASN A 116 -19.36 4.92 0.46
N TYR A 117 -18.53 3.94 0.08
CA TYR A 117 -17.09 4.05 0.32
C TYR A 117 -16.39 5.07 -0.59
N ASN A 118 -17.00 5.42 -1.75
CA ASN A 118 -16.48 6.51 -2.57
C ASN A 118 -16.53 7.84 -1.81
N GLU A 119 -17.65 8.14 -1.17
CA GLU A 119 -17.78 9.36 -0.37
C GLU A 119 -16.85 9.34 0.84
N MET A 120 -16.76 8.20 1.54
CA MET A 120 -15.96 8.08 2.74
C MET A 120 -14.45 8.25 2.48
N TYR A 121 -13.93 7.63 1.42
CA TYR A 121 -12.49 7.51 1.20
C TYR A 121 -11.93 8.43 0.11
N SER A 122 -12.74 9.20 -0.60
CA SER A 122 -12.30 10.05 -1.73
C SER A 122 -11.17 11.02 -1.37
N GLY A 123 -11.12 11.51 -0.12
CA GLY A 123 -10.07 12.43 0.35
C GLY A 123 -8.80 11.75 0.89
N MET A 124 -8.78 10.42 1.01
CA MET A 124 -7.68 9.68 1.64
C MET A 124 -7.26 8.41 0.90
N ALA A 125 -7.71 8.22 -0.34
CA ALA A 125 -7.32 7.12 -1.21
C ALA A 125 -7.04 7.60 -2.62
N LYS A 126 -6.17 6.91 -3.34
CA LYS A 126 -5.87 7.20 -4.74
C LYS A 126 -6.99 6.78 -5.68
N TRP A 127 -7.69 5.74 -5.30
CA TRP A 127 -8.83 5.20 -6.03
C TRP A 127 -9.73 4.42 -5.08
N VAL A 128 -11.02 4.60 -5.28
CA VAL A 128 -12.07 3.85 -4.60
C VAL A 128 -12.95 3.21 -5.67
N THR A 129 -13.25 1.94 -5.54
CA THR A 129 -14.07 1.21 -6.52
C THR A 129 -14.83 0.08 -5.85
N GLU A 130 -15.86 -0.38 -6.53
CA GLU A 130 -16.64 -1.55 -6.16
C GLU A 130 -16.60 -2.59 -7.28
N ILE A 131 -16.50 -3.85 -6.94
CA ILE A 131 -16.59 -4.96 -7.89
C ILE A 131 -18.07 -5.26 -8.16
N ASN A 132 -18.58 -4.76 -9.26
CA ASN A 132 -19.98 -4.95 -9.67
C ASN A 132 -20.19 -6.11 -10.66
N ASN A 133 -19.11 -6.77 -11.06
CA ASN A 133 -19.15 -7.91 -11.97
C ASN A 133 -18.00 -8.86 -11.65
N VAL A 134 -18.32 -10.12 -11.38
CA VAL A 134 -17.34 -11.15 -11.03
C VAL A 134 -16.26 -11.34 -12.09
N ASN A 135 -16.60 -11.19 -13.38
CA ASN A 135 -15.65 -11.33 -14.48
C ASN A 135 -14.62 -10.20 -14.56
N ARG A 136 -14.85 -9.07 -13.86
CA ARG A 136 -13.94 -7.94 -13.83
C ARG A 136 -12.97 -7.96 -12.65
N ILE A 137 -13.03 -8.97 -11.79
CA ILE A 137 -12.09 -9.10 -10.67
C ILE A 137 -10.62 -9.01 -11.13
N PRO A 138 -10.16 -9.74 -12.17
CA PRO A 138 -8.76 -9.66 -12.60
C PRO A 138 -8.37 -8.26 -13.09
N GLU A 139 -9.24 -7.58 -13.81
CA GLU A 139 -9.04 -6.20 -14.27
C GLU A 139 -8.92 -5.24 -13.10
N ILE A 140 -9.87 -5.31 -12.14
CA ILE A 140 -9.91 -4.41 -10.98
C ILE A 140 -8.70 -4.63 -10.08
N VAL A 141 -8.32 -5.89 -9.83
CA VAL A 141 -7.10 -6.20 -9.06
C VAL A 141 -5.86 -5.63 -9.76
N SER A 142 -5.69 -5.90 -11.07
CA SER A 142 -4.59 -5.33 -11.84
C SER A 142 -4.53 -3.80 -11.72
N ARG A 143 -5.66 -3.15 -11.91
CA ARG A 143 -5.75 -1.70 -11.82
C ARG A 143 -5.46 -1.19 -10.41
N ALA A 144 -5.94 -1.88 -9.36
CA ALA A 144 -5.69 -1.52 -7.98
C ALA A 144 -4.19 -1.55 -7.65
N PHE A 145 -3.49 -2.62 -8.04
CA PHE A 145 -2.04 -2.70 -7.86
C PHE A 145 -1.29 -1.63 -8.64
N ASN A 146 -1.66 -1.39 -9.90
CA ASN A 146 -1.03 -0.36 -10.71
C ASN A 146 -1.19 1.02 -10.07
N ILE A 147 -2.41 1.41 -9.68
CA ILE A 147 -2.67 2.71 -9.05
C ILE A 147 -1.99 2.84 -7.70
N ALA A 148 -2.00 1.79 -6.87
CA ALA A 148 -1.36 1.83 -5.56
C ALA A 148 0.14 2.10 -5.64
N ASN A 149 0.82 1.59 -6.68
CA ASN A 149 2.28 1.58 -6.78
C ASN A 149 2.88 2.63 -7.73
N THR A 150 2.10 3.19 -8.67
CA THR A 150 2.64 4.12 -9.68
C THR A 150 2.51 5.58 -9.28
N GLY A 151 3.43 6.42 -9.77
CA GLY A 151 3.54 7.82 -9.37
C GLY A 151 3.85 7.95 -7.87
N ARG A 152 3.14 8.79 -7.12
CA ARG A 152 3.18 8.76 -5.66
C ARG A 152 2.38 7.55 -5.17
N PRO A 153 3.01 6.54 -4.55
CA PRO A 153 2.30 5.39 -4.01
C PRO A 153 1.25 5.78 -2.96
N GLY A 154 0.26 4.94 -2.76
CA GLY A 154 -0.78 5.22 -1.77
C GLY A 154 -1.91 4.19 -1.77
N PRO A 155 -2.88 4.33 -0.86
CA PRO A 155 -3.95 3.37 -0.68
C PRO A 155 -4.98 3.38 -1.80
N VAL A 156 -5.50 2.20 -2.08
CA VAL A 156 -6.65 1.94 -2.95
C VAL A 156 -7.69 1.17 -2.17
N ILE A 157 -8.96 1.47 -2.38
CA ILE A 157 -10.09 0.84 -1.72
C ILE A 157 -10.88 0.04 -2.75
N VAL A 158 -11.16 -1.21 -2.43
CA VAL A 158 -11.95 -2.12 -3.28
C VAL A 158 -13.09 -2.71 -2.47
N SER A 159 -14.31 -2.36 -2.79
CA SER A 159 -15.52 -2.90 -2.20
C SER A 159 -15.91 -4.23 -2.83
N LEU A 160 -16.31 -5.18 -2.01
CA LEU A 160 -16.62 -6.57 -2.35
C LEU A 160 -18.08 -6.89 -2.00
N PRO A 161 -19.08 -6.65 -2.88
CA PRO A 161 -20.43 -7.10 -2.64
C PRO A 161 -20.49 -8.62 -2.45
N GLU A 162 -21.14 -9.08 -1.39
CA GLU A 162 -21.14 -10.48 -0.95
C GLU A 162 -21.68 -11.46 -1.97
N ASP A 163 -22.69 -11.05 -2.74
CA ASP A 163 -23.27 -11.85 -3.82
C ASP A 163 -22.28 -11.96 -4.99
N ILE A 164 -21.64 -10.87 -5.39
CA ILE A 164 -20.69 -10.85 -6.52
C ILE A 164 -19.45 -11.71 -6.21
N ILE A 165 -18.88 -11.58 -5.00
CA ILE A 165 -17.66 -12.32 -4.66
C ILE A 165 -17.92 -13.83 -4.50
N SER A 166 -19.18 -14.23 -4.27
CA SER A 166 -19.64 -15.61 -4.13
C SER A 166 -20.03 -16.24 -5.47
N MET A 167 -20.26 -15.45 -6.53
CA MET A 167 -20.69 -15.94 -7.84
C MET A 167 -19.70 -16.93 -8.45
N PRO A 168 -20.18 -18.03 -9.07
CA PRO A 168 -19.35 -18.88 -9.90
C PRO A 168 -18.66 -18.10 -11.02
N CYS A 169 -17.38 -18.38 -11.24
CA CYS A 169 -16.60 -17.69 -12.27
C CYS A 169 -15.49 -18.60 -12.81
N GLU A 170 -15.33 -18.60 -14.14
CA GLU A 170 -14.28 -19.35 -14.84
C GLU A 170 -13.18 -18.49 -15.46
N MET A 171 -13.19 -17.17 -15.14
CA MET A 171 -12.17 -16.25 -15.65
C MET A 171 -10.76 -16.63 -15.15
N ASN A 172 -9.77 -16.32 -15.97
CA ASN A 172 -8.39 -16.43 -15.57
C ASN A 172 -8.01 -15.29 -14.59
N PRO A 173 -7.17 -15.56 -13.60
CA PRO A 173 -6.69 -14.52 -12.69
C PRO A 173 -5.85 -13.46 -13.42
N SER A 174 -5.70 -12.29 -12.82
CA SER A 174 -4.84 -11.24 -13.34
C SER A 174 -3.40 -11.73 -13.49
N LEU A 175 -2.72 -11.29 -14.55
CA LEU A 175 -1.28 -11.50 -14.69
C LEU A 175 -0.53 -10.57 -13.74
N ARG A 176 0.73 -10.94 -13.45
CA ARG A 176 1.64 -10.09 -12.68
C ARG A 176 1.87 -8.75 -13.40
N ILE A 177 1.74 -7.66 -12.68
CA ILE A 177 1.99 -6.32 -13.19
C ILE A 177 3.47 -5.97 -13.00
N ARG A 178 4.05 -5.37 -14.03
CA ARG A 178 5.33 -4.69 -13.93
C ARG A 178 5.07 -3.20 -13.82
N PHE A 179 5.54 -2.60 -12.74
CA PHE A 179 5.43 -1.16 -12.56
C PHE A 179 6.48 -0.43 -13.39
N PRO A 180 6.11 0.68 -14.07
CA PRO A 180 7.10 1.50 -14.75
C PRO A 180 8.04 2.14 -13.72
N GLU A 181 9.34 2.03 -13.95
CA GLU A 181 10.35 2.73 -13.17
C GLU A 181 10.77 3.99 -13.94
N PRO A 182 10.85 5.16 -13.26
CA PRO A 182 11.36 6.36 -13.89
C PRO A 182 12.85 6.18 -14.24
N SER A 183 13.24 6.61 -15.42
CA SER A 183 14.65 6.69 -15.81
C SER A 183 15.22 8.07 -15.47
N ILE A 184 16.48 8.09 -15.06
CA ILE A 184 17.22 9.33 -14.81
C ILE A 184 18.07 9.61 -16.06
N SER A 185 18.02 10.84 -16.57
CA SER A 185 18.86 11.23 -17.72
C SER A 185 20.28 11.57 -17.26
N ASN A 186 21.27 11.41 -18.17
CA ASN A 186 22.62 11.89 -17.89
C ASN A 186 22.68 13.40 -17.63
N PHE A 187 21.79 14.16 -18.26
CA PHE A 187 21.66 15.61 -18.01
C PHE A 187 21.34 15.90 -16.55
N ASP A 188 20.38 15.20 -15.96
CA ASP A 188 20.01 15.40 -14.55
C ASP A 188 21.19 15.06 -13.61
N ILE A 189 21.94 14.00 -13.94
CA ILE A 189 23.13 13.59 -13.18
C ILE A 189 24.22 14.68 -13.25
N ASP A 190 24.48 15.22 -14.42
CA ASP A 190 25.50 16.25 -14.61
C ASP A 190 25.11 17.57 -13.93
N GLU A 191 23.81 17.93 -13.93
CA GLU A 191 23.31 19.09 -13.20
C GLU A 191 23.53 18.93 -11.68
N ILE A 192 23.22 17.74 -11.11
CA ILE A 192 23.48 17.45 -9.70
C ILE A 192 24.98 17.53 -9.39
N ARG A 193 25.83 16.93 -10.22
CA ARG A 193 27.29 17.00 -10.05
C ARG A 193 27.80 18.44 -10.04
N GLN A 194 27.34 19.25 -10.98
CA GLN A 194 27.71 20.66 -11.06
C GLN A 194 27.29 21.43 -9.78
N LYS A 195 26.05 21.25 -9.33
CA LYS A 195 25.57 21.88 -8.11
C LYS A 195 26.37 21.47 -6.88
N LEU A 196 26.69 20.20 -6.74
CA LEU A 196 27.49 19.68 -5.63
C LEU A 196 28.95 20.21 -5.69
N SER A 197 29.56 20.32 -6.87
CA SER A 197 30.95 20.78 -7.01
C SER A 197 31.18 22.22 -6.57
N ILE A 198 30.17 23.08 -6.65
CA ILE A 198 30.25 24.50 -6.27
C ILE A 198 29.65 24.78 -4.87
N ALA A 199 28.95 23.81 -4.29
CA ALA A 199 28.29 23.97 -3.00
C ALA A 199 29.31 24.05 -1.86
N LYS A 200 29.22 25.07 -1.03
CA LYS A 200 30.10 25.26 0.15
C LYS A 200 29.66 24.48 1.37
N LYS A 201 28.36 24.27 1.51
CA LYS A 201 27.72 23.57 2.65
C LYS A 201 26.57 22.72 2.15
N PRO A 202 26.83 21.67 1.36
CA PRO A 202 25.77 20.80 0.87
C PRO A 202 25.17 20.00 2.03
N ILE A 203 23.87 19.74 1.96
CA ILE A 203 23.14 18.85 2.86
C ILE A 203 22.20 17.97 2.05
N PHE A 204 22.10 16.70 2.41
CA PHE A 204 21.17 15.78 1.81
C PHE A 204 19.92 15.63 2.69
N ILE A 205 18.75 15.86 2.10
CA ILE A 205 17.45 15.57 2.73
C ILE A 205 16.89 14.35 2.01
N VAL A 206 16.91 13.20 2.69
CA VAL A 206 16.44 11.95 2.13
C VAL A 206 15.00 11.68 2.55
N GLY A 207 14.17 11.32 1.59
CA GLY A 207 12.74 11.09 1.81
C GLY A 207 12.10 10.40 0.62
N GLY A 208 10.77 10.47 0.53
CA GLY A 208 10.01 9.85 -0.56
C GLY A 208 9.88 8.33 -0.40
N THR A 209 9.59 7.67 -1.51
CA THR A 209 9.28 6.24 -1.58
C THR A 209 10.17 5.55 -2.61
N ALA A 210 9.96 4.24 -2.79
CA ALA A 210 10.67 3.45 -3.80
C ALA A 210 12.19 3.24 -3.55
N TRP A 211 12.66 3.45 -2.33
CA TRP A 211 14.02 3.09 -1.99
C TRP A 211 14.20 1.58 -1.98
N LYS A 212 15.14 1.07 -2.78
CA LYS A 212 15.56 -0.33 -2.78
C LYS A 212 16.82 -0.47 -1.94
N LYS A 213 17.09 -1.68 -1.41
CA LYS A 213 18.26 -1.93 -0.56
C LYS A 213 19.58 -1.48 -1.19
N ASP A 214 19.75 -1.73 -2.51
CA ASP A 214 20.96 -1.31 -3.23
C ASP A 214 21.05 0.21 -3.38
N GLY A 215 19.90 0.89 -3.57
CA GLY A 215 19.85 2.35 -3.61
C GLY A 215 20.25 2.98 -2.27
N ILE A 216 19.77 2.41 -1.15
CA ILE A 216 20.15 2.84 0.19
C ILE A 216 21.65 2.66 0.41
N ARG A 217 22.20 1.46 0.11
CA ARG A 217 23.65 1.19 0.23
C ARG A 217 24.49 2.13 -0.61
N ASN A 218 24.07 2.40 -1.86
CA ASN A 218 24.78 3.33 -2.73
C ASN A 218 24.75 4.77 -2.17
N LEU A 219 23.63 5.18 -1.61
CA LEU A 219 23.50 6.47 -0.94
C LEU A 219 24.47 6.56 0.27
N GLU A 220 24.48 5.55 1.14
CA GLU A 220 25.38 5.50 2.31
C GLU A 220 26.84 5.61 1.87
N CYS A 221 27.29 4.79 0.92
CA CYS A 221 28.64 4.86 0.39
C CYS A 221 28.99 6.24 -0.18
N PHE A 222 28.09 6.84 -0.95
CA PHE A 222 28.30 8.17 -1.54
C PHE A 222 28.42 9.25 -0.46
N ILE A 223 27.56 9.22 0.53
CA ILE A 223 27.52 10.17 1.65
C ILE A 223 28.81 10.10 2.48
N GLU A 224 29.22 8.90 2.85
CA GLU A 224 30.42 8.67 3.66
C GLU A 224 31.71 9.03 2.91
N GLN A 225 31.83 8.65 1.64
CA GLN A 225 32.99 8.98 0.81
C GLN A 225 33.19 10.48 0.59
N ASN A 226 32.09 11.24 0.65
CA ASN A 226 32.13 12.69 0.41
C ASN A 226 31.94 13.52 1.69
N ASN A 227 31.88 12.89 2.89
CA ASN A 227 31.66 13.54 4.17
C ASN A 227 30.45 14.48 4.16
N LEU A 228 29.33 14.03 3.63
CA LEU A 228 28.12 14.83 3.47
C LEU A 228 27.17 14.62 4.65
N PRO A 229 26.56 15.67 5.20
CA PRO A 229 25.53 15.51 6.22
C PRO A 229 24.20 15.09 5.59
N VAL A 230 23.48 14.17 6.27
CA VAL A 230 22.18 13.66 5.87
C VAL A 230 21.13 13.93 6.92
N ILE A 231 19.97 14.39 6.49
CA ILE A 231 18.76 14.55 7.31
C ILE A 231 17.66 13.70 6.69
N SER A 232 16.94 12.92 7.50
CA SER A 232 15.74 12.22 7.06
C SER A 232 14.53 13.14 7.05
N ALA A 233 13.72 13.06 5.99
CA ALA A 233 12.40 13.66 6.00
C ALA A 233 11.48 12.94 7.00
N PHE A 234 10.43 13.64 7.47
CA PHE A 234 9.44 13.10 8.38
C PHE A 234 8.88 11.76 7.88
N ARG A 235 8.80 10.76 8.76
CA ARG A 235 8.38 9.37 8.52
C ARG A 235 9.33 8.53 7.66
N ARG A 236 10.56 8.99 7.39
CA ARG A 236 11.51 8.26 6.54
C ARG A 236 12.89 8.12 7.19
N GLN A 237 12.93 7.95 8.52
CA GLN A 237 14.16 7.64 9.26
C GLN A 237 14.74 6.26 8.90
N ASP A 238 13.96 5.42 8.22
CA ASP A 238 14.31 4.09 7.74
C ASP A 238 15.27 4.09 6.53
N ILE A 239 15.47 5.24 5.86
CA ILE A 239 16.26 5.32 4.62
C ILE A 239 17.78 5.37 4.90
N PHE A 240 18.21 5.88 6.03
CA PHE A 240 19.63 6.07 6.32
C PHE A 240 19.96 5.57 7.73
N ASP A 241 21.18 5.02 7.93
CA ASP A 241 21.61 4.58 9.25
C ASP A 241 21.69 5.76 10.22
N ASN A 242 20.81 5.75 11.23
CA ASN A 242 20.72 6.81 12.22
C ASN A 242 21.92 6.80 13.22
N LEU A 243 22.76 5.78 13.19
CA LEU A 243 23.99 5.69 13.98
C LEU A 243 25.22 6.18 13.20
N SER A 244 25.08 6.44 11.88
CA SER A 244 26.17 7.00 11.06
C SER A 244 26.57 8.40 11.55
N LEU A 245 27.87 8.68 11.54
CA LEU A 245 28.40 10.02 11.84
C LEU A 245 27.92 11.11 10.87
N SER A 246 27.50 10.71 9.67
CA SER A 246 26.91 11.60 8.67
C SER A 246 25.45 11.94 8.95
N TYR A 247 24.76 11.23 9.85
CA TYR A 247 23.36 11.46 10.14
C TYR A 247 23.19 12.67 11.08
N ALA A 248 22.58 13.75 10.55
CA ALA A 248 22.36 14.97 11.29
C ALA A 248 20.98 15.08 11.96
N GLY A 249 20.09 14.12 11.74
CA GLY A 249 18.77 14.06 12.39
C GLY A 249 17.61 13.97 11.42
N VAL A 250 16.42 14.33 11.89
CA VAL A 250 15.16 14.25 11.13
C VAL A 250 14.48 15.62 11.06
N LEU A 251 13.95 15.96 9.89
CA LEU A 251 13.04 17.09 9.72
C LEU A 251 11.65 16.69 10.19
N SER A 252 11.29 17.10 11.42
CA SER A 252 10.03 16.72 12.05
C SER A 252 9.56 17.80 13.01
N PHE A 253 8.44 17.55 13.69
CA PHE A 253 8.03 18.33 14.85
C PHE A 253 9.06 18.13 15.99
N GLY A 254 9.58 19.18 16.57
CA GLY A 254 10.56 19.08 17.65
C GLY A 254 12.01 18.87 17.16
N ASN A 255 12.38 19.46 16.03
CA ASN A 255 13.77 19.48 15.57
C ASN A 255 14.70 19.98 16.68
N SER A 256 15.90 19.41 16.76
CA SER A 256 16.92 19.93 17.64
C SER A 256 17.26 21.38 17.26
N GLU A 257 17.67 22.20 18.24
CA GLU A 257 18.06 23.59 17.96
C GLU A 257 19.24 23.70 17.00
N LYS A 258 20.07 22.66 16.91
CA LYS A 258 21.19 22.57 15.96
C LYS A 258 20.76 22.38 14.50
N LEU A 259 19.49 21.95 14.29
CA LEU A 259 18.90 21.76 12.95
C LEU A 259 18.01 22.92 12.52
N LYS A 260 17.72 23.85 13.40
CA LYS A 260 17.03 25.11 13.10
C LYS A 260 18.02 26.14 12.55
#